data_300c59de8b18b439bbcc114aab79880b
#
_entry.id   300c59de8b18b439bbcc114aab79880b
#
_cell.length_a   1.000
_cell.length_b   1.000
_cell.length_c   1.000
_cell.angle_alpha   90.00
_cell.angle_beta   90.00
_cell.angle_gamma   90.00
#
_symmetry.space_group_name_H-M   'P 1'
#
loop_
_entity.id
_entity.type
_entity.pdbx_description
1 polymer ?
#
loop_
_entity_poly.entity_id
_entity_poly.type
_entity_poly.pdbx_seq_one_letter_code
_entity_poly.pdbx_strand_id
1 'polypeptide(L)'
;SKYNSKLFIQSCEVCGKIPKDDEIPLETHHINFQRDCNSDGFINTKKYLHKNHKSNLVVLCHKCHDKIDTKLIEIDGYIDTNDGKELNLIINYTNLFYQNLLLIIL
;
A
#
# COMPACT_ATOMS: atom_id res chain seq x y z
N SER A 1 -3.29 2.63 16.48
CA SER A 1 -2.76 1.53 15.65
C SER A 1 -1.49 0.94 16.25
N LYS A 2 -1.31 -0.36 16.13
CA LYS A 2 -0.06 -1.01 16.53
C LYS A 2 1.13 -0.68 15.59
N TYR A 3 0.86 -0.01 14.47
CA TYR A 3 1.87 0.40 13.49
C TYR A 3 2.20 1.88 13.65
N ASN A 4 2.70 2.25 14.80
CA ASN A 4 2.87 3.64 15.24
C ASN A 4 3.73 4.52 14.33
N SER A 5 4.63 3.93 13.53
CA SER A 5 5.45 4.68 12.59
C SER A 5 4.64 5.44 11.55
N LYS A 6 3.34 5.12 11.38
CA LYS A 6 2.43 5.78 10.44
C LYS A 6 1.35 6.63 11.11
N LEU A 7 1.41 6.83 12.44
CA LEU A 7 0.37 7.58 13.18
C LEU A 7 0.16 9.02 12.70
N PHE A 8 1.21 9.66 12.19
CA PHE A 8 1.13 11.05 11.75
C PHE A 8 0.69 11.22 10.29
N ILE A 9 0.48 10.13 9.57
CA ILE A 9 0.01 10.20 8.20
C ILE A 9 -1.52 10.25 8.21
N GLN A 10 -2.08 11.39 7.77
CA GLN A 10 -3.51 11.66 7.82
C GLN A 10 -4.19 11.62 6.46
N SER A 11 -3.45 11.25 5.41
CA SER A 11 -3.99 11.13 4.05
C SER A 11 -3.47 9.86 3.39
N CYS A 12 -4.23 9.38 2.41
CA CYS A 12 -3.79 8.26 1.59
C CYS A 12 -2.48 8.60 0.86
N GLU A 13 -1.46 7.74 1.01
CA GLU A 13 -0.17 7.96 0.38
C GLU A 13 -0.20 7.78 -1.15
N VAL A 14 -1.27 7.20 -1.69
CA VAL A 14 -1.44 7.02 -3.15
C VAL A 14 -2.23 8.15 -3.77
N CYS A 15 -3.43 8.44 -3.27
CA CYS A 15 -4.32 9.42 -3.90
C CYS A 15 -4.49 10.73 -3.13
N GLY A 16 -3.95 10.81 -1.91
CA GLY A 16 -4.03 12.02 -1.08
C GLY A 16 -5.35 12.22 -0.35
N LYS A 17 -6.31 11.30 -0.47
CA LYS A 17 -7.60 11.44 0.19
C LYS A 17 -7.47 11.50 1.70
N ILE A 18 -8.20 12.44 2.32
CA ILE A 18 -8.39 12.50 3.76
C ILE A 18 -9.83 12.06 4.04
N PRO A 19 -10.05 10.89 4.68
CA PRO A 19 -11.41 10.43 4.96
C PRO A 19 -12.16 11.38 5.88
N LYS A 20 -13.45 11.53 5.62
CA LYS A 20 -14.38 12.25 6.52
C LYS A 20 -14.77 11.35 7.69
N ASP A 21 -15.37 11.93 8.73
CA ASP A 21 -15.73 11.21 9.96
C ASP A 21 -16.69 10.03 9.73
N ASP A 22 -17.53 10.10 8.71
CA ASP A 22 -18.51 9.06 8.35
C ASP A 22 -18.00 8.07 7.28
N GLU A 23 -16.78 8.26 6.82
CA GLU A 23 -16.15 7.38 5.82
C GLU A 23 -15.25 6.34 6.49
N ILE A 24 -14.91 5.28 5.75
CA ILE A 24 -13.96 4.27 6.20
C ILE A 24 -12.60 4.94 6.47
N PRO A 25 -12.02 4.77 7.68
CA PRO A 25 -10.74 5.39 8.01
C PRO A 25 -9.59 4.82 7.17
N LEU A 26 -8.48 5.55 7.19
CA LEU A 26 -7.24 5.09 6.54
C LEU A 26 -6.79 3.74 7.13
N GLU A 27 -6.23 2.91 6.28
CA GLU A 27 -5.73 1.58 6.63
C GLU A 27 -4.21 1.52 6.45
N THR A 28 -3.53 0.80 7.33
CA THR A 28 -2.10 0.55 7.17
C THR A 28 -1.89 -0.80 6.51
N HIS A 29 -1.18 -0.79 5.38
CA HIS A 29 -0.92 -1.97 4.55
C HIS A 29 0.56 -2.33 4.63
N HIS A 30 0.86 -3.64 4.78
CA HIS A 30 2.22 -4.16 4.70
C HIS A 30 2.59 -4.38 3.23
N ILE A 31 3.67 -3.75 2.77
CA ILE A 31 4.15 -3.90 1.38
C ILE A 31 4.60 -5.34 1.16
N ASN A 32 5.41 -5.88 2.07
CA ASN A 32 5.71 -7.32 2.10
C ASN A 32 4.85 -7.97 3.16
N PHE A 33 4.18 -9.07 2.81
CA PHE A 33 3.19 -9.70 3.68
C PHE A 33 3.80 -10.29 4.95
N GLN A 34 3.03 -10.25 6.03
CA GLN A 34 3.44 -10.83 7.33
C GLN A 34 3.70 -12.33 7.23
N ARG A 35 2.95 -13.06 6.38
CA ARG A 35 3.15 -14.49 6.15
C ARG A 35 4.51 -14.84 5.54
N ASP A 36 5.18 -13.87 4.91
CA ASP A 36 6.47 -14.04 4.27
C ASP A 36 7.64 -13.68 5.21
N CYS A 37 7.36 -13.62 6.50
CA CYS A 37 8.32 -13.28 7.56
C CYS A 37 8.74 -14.51 8.37
N ASN A 38 9.93 -14.43 8.97
CA ASN A 38 10.37 -15.41 9.94
C ASN A 38 9.68 -15.19 11.32
N SER A 39 9.96 -16.05 12.30
CA SER A 39 9.36 -15.97 13.62
C SER A 39 9.67 -14.66 14.37
N ASP A 40 10.79 -14.01 14.06
CA ASP A 40 11.17 -12.72 14.65
C ASP A 40 10.56 -11.53 13.92
N GLY A 41 9.80 -11.76 12.84
CA GLY A 41 9.11 -10.73 12.07
C GLY A 41 9.93 -10.10 10.95
N PHE A 42 11.10 -10.65 10.62
CA PHE A 42 11.90 -10.17 9.50
C PHE A 42 11.50 -10.86 8.20
N ILE A 43 11.49 -10.08 7.11
CA ILE A 43 11.07 -10.55 5.79
C ILE A 43 12.08 -11.56 5.24
N ASN A 44 11.62 -12.75 4.86
CA ASN A 44 12.49 -13.85 4.42
C ASN A 44 13.42 -13.48 3.27
N THR A 45 12.93 -12.71 2.29
CA THR A 45 13.72 -12.27 1.13
C THR A 45 14.54 -11.01 1.40
N LYS A 46 14.27 -10.33 2.52
CA LYS A 46 14.93 -9.09 2.93
C LYS A 46 15.17 -9.12 4.43
N LYS A 47 16.08 -9.97 4.87
CA LYS A 47 16.28 -10.31 6.29
C LYS A 47 16.67 -9.13 7.18
N TYR A 48 17.09 -8.03 6.59
CA TYR A 48 17.37 -6.78 7.29
C TYR A 48 16.13 -5.93 7.57
N LEU A 49 14.97 -6.27 6.95
CA LEU A 49 13.75 -5.50 7.04
C LEU A 49 12.71 -6.20 7.90
N HIS A 50 12.34 -5.57 9.02
CA HIS A 50 11.23 -6.04 9.84
C HIS A 50 9.90 -5.66 9.18
N LYS A 51 8.90 -6.58 9.25
CA LYS A 51 7.57 -6.36 8.65
C LYS A 51 6.90 -5.07 9.08
N ASN A 52 7.12 -4.62 10.32
CA ASN A 52 6.52 -3.42 10.89
C ASN A 52 7.41 -2.17 10.75
N HIS A 53 8.53 -2.26 10.05
CA HIS A 53 9.36 -1.08 9.77
C HIS A 53 8.59 -0.13 8.85
N LYS A 54 8.73 1.18 9.09
CA LYS A 54 7.99 2.20 8.31
C LYS A 54 8.19 2.10 6.80
N SER A 55 9.34 1.61 6.34
CA SER A 55 9.60 1.41 4.90
C SER A 55 8.85 0.21 4.31
N ASN A 56 8.25 -0.64 5.13
CA ASN A 56 7.37 -1.74 4.72
C ASN A 56 5.89 -1.42 4.92
N LEU A 57 5.56 -0.23 5.37
CA LEU A 57 4.19 0.17 5.67
C LEU A 57 3.76 1.31 4.76
N VAL A 58 2.51 1.27 4.34
CA VAL A 58 1.89 2.35 3.58
C VAL A 58 0.48 2.59 4.10
N VAL A 59 0.09 3.85 4.20
CA VAL A 59 -1.24 4.26 4.64
C VAL A 59 -2.11 4.50 3.41
N LEU A 60 -3.25 3.84 3.34
CA LEU A 60 -4.12 3.83 2.18
C LEU A 60 -5.56 4.14 2.57
N CYS A 61 -6.29 4.84 1.70
CA CYS A 61 -7.74 4.86 1.79
C CYS A 61 -8.31 3.52 1.31
N HIS A 62 -9.57 3.27 1.66
CA HIS A 62 -10.23 2.00 1.32
C HIS A 62 -10.21 1.72 -0.19
N LYS A 63 -10.46 2.71 -1.02
CA LYS A 63 -10.42 2.55 -2.49
C LYS A 63 -9.05 2.13 -3.00
N CYS A 64 -7.99 2.76 -2.51
CA CYS A 64 -6.62 2.41 -2.94
C CYS A 64 -6.22 1.04 -2.42
N HIS A 65 -6.64 0.67 -1.21
CA HIS A 65 -6.43 -0.68 -0.69
C HIS A 65 -7.12 -1.73 -1.59
N ASP A 66 -8.36 -1.48 -2.01
CA ASP A 66 -9.06 -2.36 -2.95
C ASP A 66 -8.33 -2.49 -4.29
N LYS A 67 -7.76 -1.40 -4.79
CA LYS A 67 -6.99 -1.44 -6.03
C LYS A 67 -5.74 -2.30 -5.91
N ILE A 68 -5.12 -2.35 -4.73
CA ILE A 68 -3.99 -3.25 -4.47
C ILE A 68 -4.47 -4.69 -4.38
N ASP A 69 -5.56 -4.96 -3.67
CA ASP A 69 -6.12 -6.29 -3.52
C ASP A 69 -6.56 -6.90 -4.86
N THR A 70 -7.09 -6.07 -5.76
CA THR A 70 -7.47 -6.48 -7.12
C THR A 70 -6.33 -6.41 -8.13
N LYS A 71 -5.13 -6.03 -7.68
CA LYS A 71 -3.92 -5.93 -8.51
C LYS A 71 -4.02 -4.94 -9.67
N LEU A 72 -4.85 -3.90 -9.53
CA LEU A 72 -4.83 -2.77 -10.44
C LEU A 72 -3.58 -1.92 -10.28
N ILE A 73 -3.13 -1.78 -9.03
CA ILE A 73 -1.86 -1.15 -8.70
C ILE A 73 -1.06 -2.09 -7.80
N GLU A 74 0.25 -2.01 -7.92
CA GLU A 74 1.18 -2.70 -7.04
C GLU A 74 2.13 -1.69 -6.41
N ILE A 75 2.54 -1.96 -5.18
CA ILE A 75 3.51 -1.13 -4.47
C ILE A 75 4.81 -1.89 -4.37
N ASP A 76 5.88 -1.33 -4.95
CA ASP A 76 7.21 -1.94 -4.96
C ASP A 76 8.07 -1.46 -3.77
N GLY A 77 7.59 -0.49 -3.02
CA GLY A 77 8.28 0.10 -1.88
C GLY A 77 8.51 1.60 -2.06
N TYR A 78 9.44 2.14 -1.27
CA TYR A 78 9.81 3.55 -1.36
C TYR A 78 11.16 3.68 -2.06
N ILE A 79 11.31 4.76 -2.83
CA ILE A 79 12.56 5.14 -3.47
C ILE A 79 13.02 6.51 -2.96
N ASP A 80 14.32 6.70 -2.88
CA ASP A 80 14.90 7.99 -2.51
C ASP A 80 14.95 8.89 -3.74
N THR A 81 14.41 10.09 -3.61
CA THR A 81 14.44 11.13 -4.66
C THR A 81 15.04 12.41 -4.10
N ASN A 82 15.30 13.41 -4.96
CA ASN A 82 15.76 14.73 -4.52
C ASN A 82 14.76 15.43 -3.60
N ASP A 83 13.48 15.06 -3.68
CA ASP A 83 12.41 15.63 -2.86
C ASP A 83 12.07 14.77 -1.63
N GLY A 84 12.90 13.77 -1.32
CA GLY A 84 12.69 12.85 -0.23
C GLY A 84 12.28 11.45 -0.71
N LYS A 85 11.64 10.69 0.17
CA LYS A 85 11.17 9.35 -0.16
C LYS A 85 9.83 9.41 -0.88
N GLU A 86 9.74 8.70 -2.00
CA GLU A 86 8.53 8.57 -2.80
C GLU A 86 8.12 7.12 -2.92
N LEU A 87 6.80 6.90 -2.91
CA LEU A 87 6.23 5.57 -3.08
C LEU A 87 6.35 5.14 -4.54
N ASN A 88 6.94 3.96 -4.78
CA ASN A 88 7.07 3.41 -6.12
C ASN A 88 5.84 2.57 -6.47
N LEU A 89 4.99 3.10 -7.34
CA LEU A 89 3.75 2.46 -7.78
C LEU A 89 3.92 1.89 -9.17
N ILE A 90 3.34 0.70 -9.36
CA ILE A 90 3.25 0.05 -10.66
C ILE A 90 1.78 -0.08 -11.03
N ILE A 91 1.40 0.49 -12.16
CA ILE A 91 0.03 0.39 -12.67
C ILE A 91 -0.06 -0.83 -13.58
N ASN A 92 -0.97 -1.73 -13.26
CA ASN A 92 -1.20 -2.92 -14.08
C ASN A 92 -2.26 -2.62 -15.15
N TYR A 93 -1.81 -2.14 -16.29
CA TYR A 93 -2.70 -1.76 -17.40
C TYR A 93 -3.50 -2.93 -17.95
N THR A 94 -2.97 -4.14 -17.90
CA THR A 94 -3.69 -5.33 -18.35
C THR A 94 -4.93 -5.58 -17.49
N ASN A 95 -4.79 -5.57 -16.17
CA ASN A 95 -5.92 -5.73 -15.27
C ASN A 95 -6.91 -4.58 -15.39
N LEU A 96 -6.44 -3.36 -15.55
CA LEU A 96 -7.30 -2.19 -15.77
C LEU A 96 -8.11 -2.33 -17.06
N PHE A 97 -7.47 -2.79 -18.13
CA PHE A 97 -8.15 -3.04 -19.42
C PHE A 97 -9.24 -4.10 -19.26
N TYR A 98 -8.98 -5.21 -18.62
CA TYR A 98 -9.96 -6.27 -18.39
C TYR A 98 -11.16 -5.78 -17.59
N GLN A 99 -10.93 -5.00 -16.54
CA GLN A 99 -12.03 -4.46 -15.72
C GLN A 99 -12.90 -3.50 -16.50
N ASN A 100 -12.30 -2.62 -17.30
CA ASN A 100 -13.04 -1.71 -18.18
C ASN A 100 -13.83 -2.46 -19.25
N LEU A 101 -13.26 -3.52 -19.80
CA LEU A 101 -13.94 -4.38 -20.78
C LEU A 101 -15.16 -5.07 -20.17
N LEU A 102 -15.04 -5.59 -18.94
CA LEU A 102 -16.16 -6.20 -18.23
C LEU A 102 -17.31 -5.21 -18.00
N LEU A 103 -16.98 -3.94 -17.67
CA LEU A 103 -17.99 -2.89 -17.50
C LEU A 103 -18.74 -2.59 -18.80
N ILE A 104 -18.09 -2.72 -19.95
CA ILE A 104 -18.70 -2.51 -21.26
C ILE A 104 -19.61 -3.69 -21.64
N ILE A 105 -19.22 -4.90 -21.31
CA ILE A 105 -19.95 -6.12 -21.65
C ILE A 105 -21.17 -6.34 -20.74
N LEU A 106 -21.04 -5.98 -19.46
CA LEU A 106 -22.10 -6.14 -18.47
C LEU A 106 -23.09 -4.97 -18.51
#